data_448bf6b4160a77c025fc20e8f83a071a
#
_entry.id   448bf6b4160a77c025fc20e8f83a071a
#
_cell.length_a   1.000
_cell.length_b   1.000
_cell.length_c   1.000
_cell.angle_alpha   90.00
_cell.angle_beta   90.00
_cell.angle_gamma   90.00
#
_symmetry.space_group_name_H-M   'P 1'
#
loop_
_entity.id
_entity.type
_entity.pdbx_description
1 polymer ?
#
loop_
_entity_poly.entity_id
_entity_poly.type
_entity_poly.pdbx_seq_one_letter_code
_entity_poly.pdbx_strand_id
1 'polypeptide(L)'
;LVMVFSATIALPDSPRFAHLSPYNFLLGQLKWMVIGLIAAALAFQVPMLWWERYSSWIFAVMLALLIAVLLPGVGVVYNKARRWINFGVFTFQPAELLKVVTPLYVAGYMVRRIESGDGFVRTVFPLVGIVGLLGILLMKQPDMGTFIVIAIIALGILWLGGVNWRIFSIVVALVMLVMATILYFSDMRRARLLAFMN
;
A
#
# COMPACT_ATOMS: atom_id res chain seq x y z
N LEU A 1 -16.63 3.57 13.11
CA LEU A 1 -16.72 4.06 14.50
C LEU A 1 -17.33 3.02 15.41
N VAL A 2 -18.52 2.47 15.08
CA VAL A 2 -19.20 1.45 15.91
C VAL A 2 -18.31 0.23 16.16
N MET A 3 -17.69 -0.33 15.13
CA MET A 3 -16.77 -1.48 15.28
C MET A 3 -15.53 -1.16 16.13
N VAL A 4 -14.99 0.05 16.03
CA VAL A 4 -13.86 0.48 16.87
C VAL A 4 -14.30 0.53 18.32
N PHE A 5 -15.45 1.14 18.60
CA PHE A 5 -16.01 1.21 19.97
C PHE A 5 -16.28 -0.18 20.53
N SER A 6 -16.94 -1.04 19.77
CA SER A 6 -17.24 -2.42 20.19
C SER A 6 -15.97 -3.24 20.47
N ALA A 7 -14.94 -3.09 19.62
CA ALA A 7 -13.68 -3.82 19.80
C ALA A 7 -12.83 -3.29 20.96
N THR A 8 -13.02 -2.03 21.37
CA THR A 8 -12.19 -1.38 22.39
C THR A 8 -12.89 -1.26 23.75
N ILE A 9 -14.17 -1.63 23.85
CA ILE A 9 -14.97 -1.49 25.08
C ILE A 9 -14.42 -2.29 26.26
N ALA A 10 -13.82 -3.45 25.99
CA ALA A 10 -13.23 -4.34 26.99
C ALA A 10 -11.72 -4.09 27.23
N LEU A 11 -11.07 -3.20 26.49
CA LEU A 11 -9.63 -2.93 26.63
C LEU A 11 -9.25 -2.35 28.01
N PRO A 12 -10.03 -1.44 28.62
CA PRO A 12 -9.75 -0.91 29.95
C PRO A 12 -9.74 -1.98 31.06
N ASP A 13 -10.39 -3.14 30.84
CA ASP A 13 -10.39 -4.24 31.80
C ASP A 13 -9.02 -4.94 31.88
N SER A 14 -8.13 -4.68 30.93
CA SER A 14 -6.77 -5.19 30.97
C SER A 14 -5.84 -4.25 31.75
N PRO A 15 -4.90 -4.77 32.59
CA PRO A 15 -4.00 -3.95 33.40
C PRO A 15 -3.17 -2.94 32.59
N ARG A 16 -2.92 -3.24 31.31
CA ARG A 16 -2.11 -2.42 30.41
C ARG A 16 -2.83 -1.15 29.96
N PHE A 17 -4.14 -1.14 29.93
CA PHE A 17 -4.98 -0.06 29.42
C PHE A 17 -5.99 0.49 30.42
N ALA A 18 -5.88 0.08 31.71
CA ALA A 18 -6.80 0.45 32.78
C ALA A 18 -6.94 1.97 33.01
N HIS A 19 -5.94 2.76 32.56
CA HIS A 19 -5.96 4.23 32.65
C HIS A 19 -6.66 4.93 31.45
N LEU A 20 -7.07 4.14 30.43
CA LEU A 20 -7.71 4.68 29.24
C LEU A 20 -9.21 4.38 29.23
N SER A 21 -10.03 5.38 28.96
CA SER A 21 -11.45 5.19 28.70
C SER A 21 -11.68 4.61 27.29
N PRO A 22 -12.70 3.77 27.07
CA PRO A 22 -13.11 3.33 25.72
C PRO A 22 -13.34 4.49 24.76
N TYR A 23 -13.80 5.64 25.27
CA TYR A 23 -14.04 6.87 24.51
C TYR A 23 -12.74 7.49 23.94
N ASN A 24 -11.58 7.27 24.58
CA ASN A 24 -10.31 7.80 24.09
C ASN A 24 -9.94 7.20 22.71
N PHE A 25 -10.20 5.91 22.52
CA PHE A 25 -10.00 5.23 21.24
C PHE A 25 -10.98 5.72 20.18
N LEU A 26 -12.25 5.91 20.57
CA LEU A 26 -13.28 6.44 19.68
C LEU A 26 -12.97 7.86 19.23
N LEU A 27 -12.62 8.75 20.16
CA LEU A 27 -12.25 10.14 19.86
C LEU A 27 -10.99 10.23 19.01
N GLY A 28 -10.00 9.37 19.30
CA GLY A 28 -8.82 9.25 18.47
C GLY A 28 -9.15 8.86 17.02
N GLN A 29 -9.98 7.86 16.84
CA GLN A 29 -10.43 7.43 15.51
C GLN A 29 -11.26 8.51 14.80
N LEU A 30 -12.16 9.18 15.51
CA LEU A 30 -12.98 10.28 14.97
C LEU A 30 -12.09 11.44 14.49
N LYS A 31 -11.09 11.83 15.28
CA LYS A 31 -10.12 12.87 14.91
C LYS A 31 -9.42 12.54 13.60
N TRP A 32 -8.86 11.35 13.48
CA TRP A 32 -8.16 10.92 12.26
C TRP A 32 -9.09 10.78 11.07
N MET A 33 -10.34 10.35 11.30
CA MET A 33 -11.36 10.28 10.25
C MET A 33 -11.70 11.68 9.72
N VAL A 34 -11.90 12.67 10.59
CA VAL A 34 -12.17 14.06 10.17
C VAL A 34 -10.98 14.64 9.39
N ILE A 35 -9.76 14.44 9.87
CA ILE A 35 -8.54 14.87 9.15
C ILE A 35 -8.47 14.21 7.77
N GLY A 36 -8.76 12.90 7.68
CA GLY A 36 -8.77 12.17 6.42
C GLY A 36 -9.84 12.67 5.44
N LEU A 37 -11.04 13.00 5.93
CA LEU A 37 -12.12 13.58 5.10
C LEU A 37 -11.76 14.97 4.58
N ILE A 38 -11.15 15.81 5.41
CA ILE A 38 -10.66 17.13 4.98
C ILE A 38 -9.57 16.97 3.92
N ALA A 39 -8.60 16.08 4.14
CA ALA A 39 -7.55 15.81 3.17
C ALA A 39 -8.12 15.29 1.83
N ALA A 40 -9.11 14.40 1.88
CA ALA A 40 -9.80 13.90 0.70
C ALA A 40 -10.55 15.00 -0.05
N ALA A 41 -11.25 15.89 0.67
CA ALA A 41 -11.96 17.03 0.08
C ALA A 41 -10.99 18.02 -0.59
N LEU A 42 -9.84 18.27 0.01
CA LEU A 42 -8.78 19.09 -0.58
C LEU A 42 -8.18 18.43 -1.82
N ALA A 43 -7.89 17.14 -1.77
CA ALA A 43 -7.37 16.38 -2.91
C ALA A 43 -8.36 16.34 -4.07
N PHE A 44 -9.66 16.29 -3.79
CA PHE A 44 -10.72 16.32 -4.80
C PHE A 44 -10.81 17.65 -5.56
N GLN A 45 -10.39 18.77 -4.95
CA GLN A 45 -10.37 20.09 -5.59
C GLN A 45 -9.19 20.25 -6.57
N VAL A 46 -8.19 19.38 -6.48
CA VAL A 46 -7.02 19.46 -7.37
C VAL A 46 -7.38 18.91 -8.74
N PRO A 47 -7.16 19.67 -9.84
CA PRO A 47 -7.47 19.22 -11.20
C PRO A 47 -6.72 17.94 -11.56
N MET A 48 -7.39 17.02 -12.30
CA MET A 48 -6.82 15.73 -12.69
C MET A 48 -5.50 15.87 -13.48
N LEU A 49 -5.38 16.92 -14.31
CA LEU A 49 -4.16 17.24 -15.05
C LEU A 49 -2.94 17.45 -14.15
N TRP A 50 -3.16 17.97 -12.95
CA TRP A 50 -2.09 18.14 -11.97
C TRP A 50 -1.60 16.80 -11.44
N TRP A 51 -2.53 15.91 -11.09
CA TRP A 51 -2.22 14.54 -10.66
C TRP A 51 -1.47 13.77 -11.74
N GLU A 52 -1.91 13.86 -12.98
CA GLU A 52 -1.25 13.22 -14.13
C GLU A 52 0.18 13.74 -14.29
N ARG A 53 0.37 15.07 -14.30
CA ARG A 53 1.67 15.71 -14.49
C ARG A 53 2.68 15.36 -13.40
N TYR A 54 2.25 15.32 -12.15
CA TYR A 54 3.14 15.10 -11.01
C TYR A 54 3.14 13.65 -10.47
N SER A 55 2.33 12.77 -11.03
CA SER A 55 2.23 11.37 -10.59
C SER A 55 3.58 10.65 -10.49
N SER A 56 4.46 10.84 -11.46
CA SER A 56 5.79 10.23 -11.47
C SER A 56 6.69 10.76 -10.36
N TRP A 57 6.64 12.07 -10.07
CA TRP A 57 7.41 12.69 -9.00
C TRP A 57 6.89 12.28 -7.62
N ILE A 58 5.57 12.29 -7.45
CA ILE A 58 4.92 11.85 -6.20
C ILE A 58 5.27 10.39 -5.93
N PHE A 59 5.21 9.54 -6.96
CA PHE A 59 5.58 8.13 -6.86
C PHE A 59 7.06 7.96 -6.48
N ALA A 60 7.97 8.71 -7.11
CA ALA A 60 9.40 8.67 -6.80
C ALA A 60 9.69 9.08 -5.35
N VAL A 61 9.01 10.12 -4.83
CA VAL A 61 9.11 10.54 -3.43
C VAL A 61 8.60 9.42 -2.49
N MET A 62 7.46 8.82 -2.81
CA MET A 62 6.92 7.72 -1.99
C MET A 62 7.84 6.50 -2.01
N LEU A 63 8.44 6.17 -3.15
CA LEU A 63 9.43 5.12 -3.26
C LEU A 63 10.68 5.41 -2.42
N ALA A 64 11.17 6.64 -2.47
CA ALA A 64 12.30 7.08 -1.65
C ALA A 64 11.99 6.97 -0.14
N LEU A 65 10.79 7.38 0.29
CA LEU A 65 10.33 7.22 1.67
C LEU A 65 10.19 5.75 2.07
N LEU A 66 9.72 4.89 1.16
CA LEU A 66 9.63 3.45 1.40
C LEU A 66 11.03 2.82 1.62
N ILE A 67 12.04 3.29 0.88
CA ILE A 67 13.42 2.88 1.06
C ILE A 67 13.96 3.46 2.37
N ALA A 68 13.70 4.73 2.66
CA ALA A 68 14.18 5.41 3.87
C ALA A 68 13.70 4.72 5.16
N VAL A 69 12.47 4.19 5.19
CA VAL A 69 11.95 3.41 6.33
C VAL A 69 12.80 2.19 6.66
N LEU A 70 13.45 1.58 5.66
CA LEU A 70 14.31 0.42 5.87
C LEU A 70 15.65 0.77 6.50
N LEU A 71 16.07 2.05 6.42
CA LEU A 71 17.35 2.50 6.97
C LEU A 71 17.30 2.49 8.51
N PRO A 72 18.39 2.05 9.16
CA PRO A 72 18.50 2.16 10.62
C PRO A 72 18.50 3.64 11.04
N GLY A 73 17.72 3.96 12.07
CA GLY A 73 17.60 5.33 12.60
C GLY A 73 16.42 6.13 12.04
N VAL A 74 15.84 5.78 10.89
CA VAL A 74 14.66 6.45 10.30
C VAL A 74 13.37 5.70 10.61
N GLY A 75 13.36 4.41 10.34
CA GLY A 75 12.18 3.56 10.57
C GLY A 75 12.05 3.09 12.00
N VAL A 76 10.87 3.28 12.58
CA VAL A 76 10.51 2.75 13.91
C VAL A 76 10.14 1.28 13.77
N VAL A 77 10.69 0.45 14.68
CA VAL A 77 10.35 -0.97 14.77
C VAL A 77 9.10 -1.14 15.61
N TYR A 78 8.03 -1.58 15.00
CA TYR A 78 6.80 -1.96 15.68
C TYR A 78 6.46 -3.42 15.35
N ASN A 79 6.25 -4.27 16.35
CA ASN A 79 5.97 -5.70 16.19
C ASN A 79 6.97 -6.41 15.24
N LYS A 80 8.28 -6.19 15.45
CA LYS A 80 9.38 -6.76 14.65
C LYS A 80 9.39 -6.35 13.18
N ALA A 81 8.65 -5.30 12.79
CA ALA A 81 8.60 -4.77 11.44
C ALA A 81 8.92 -3.27 11.43
N ARG A 82 9.77 -2.84 10.48
CA ARG A 82 10.07 -1.43 10.23
C ARG A 82 9.16 -0.92 9.12
N ARG A 83 8.09 -0.22 9.48
CA ARG A 83 7.08 0.25 8.51
C ARG A 83 6.69 1.70 8.71
N TRP A 84 7.05 2.29 9.85
CA TRP A 84 6.58 3.59 10.29
C TRP A 84 7.73 4.57 10.40
N ILE A 85 7.48 5.81 9.99
CA ILE A 85 8.33 6.97 10.28
C ILE A 85 7.67 7.75 11.40
N ASN A 86 8.42 8.07 12.43
CA ASN A 86 7.93 8.89 13.53
C ASN A 86 8.34 10.36 13.32
N PHE A 87 7.35 11.22 13.15
CA PHE A 87 7.54 12.67 13.07
C PHE A 87 7.32 13.38 14.42
N GLY A 88 7.31 12.65 15.54
CA GLY A 88 7.09 13.15 16.87
C GLY A 88 5.62 13.35 17.22
N VAL A 89 4.87 14.10 16.43
CA VAL A 89 3.43 14.36 16.61
C VAL A 89 2.56 13.25 16.09
N PHE A 90 2.99 12.57 15.03
CA PHE A 90 2.27 11.45 14.40
C PHE A 90 3.25 10.45 13.80
N THR A 91 2.78 9.24 13.66
CA THR A 91 3.49 8.18 12.93
C THR A 91 2.90 8.03 11.53
N PHE A 92 3.77 7.90 10.54
CA PHE A 92 3.41 7.84 9.13
C PHE A 92 3.91 6.54 8.51
N GLN A 93 3.06 5.87 7.74
CA GLN A 93 3.41 4.67 6.99
C GLN A 93 3.42 4.99 5.48
N PRO A 94 4.59 5.06 4.83
CA PRO A 94 4.67 5.38 3.40
C PRO A 94 3.92 4.38 2.51
N ALA A 95 3.88 3.10 2.91
CA ALA A 95 3.17 2.05 2.20
C ALA A 95 1.65 2.31 2.08
N GLU A 96 1.03 3.01 3.03
CA GLU A 96 -0.39 3.37 2.98
C GLU A 96 -0.67 4.39 1.87
N LEU A 97 0.14 5.45 1.78
CA LEU A 97 0.00 6.41 0.69
C LEU A 97 0.40 5.83 -0.67
N LEU A 98 1.34 4.88 -0.69
CA LEU A 98 1.76 4.24 -1.92
C LEU A 98 0.58 3.52 -2.60
N LYS A 99 -0.36 2.96 -1.85
CA LYS A 99 -1.60 2.36 -2.40
C LYS A 99 -2.45 3.38 -3.17
N VAL A 100 -2.45 4.64 -2.76
CA VAL A 100 -3.18 5.73 -3.43
C VAL A 100 -2.40 6.29 -4.61
N VAL A 101 -1.08 6.40 -4.47
CA VAL A 101 -0.22 7.00 -5.50
C VAL A 101 0.05 6.03 -6.66
N THR A 102 0.11 4.73 -6.37
CA THR A 102 0.37 3.71 -7.40
C THR A 102 -0.65 3.73 -8.55
N PRO A 103 -2.00 3.76 -8.31
CA PRO A 103 -2.95 3.86 -9.41
C PRO A 103 -2.76 5.12 -10.26
N LEU A 104 -2.48 6.26 -9.65
CA LEU A 104 -2.23 7.50 -10.38
C LEU A 104 -1.00 7.39 -11.27
N TYR A 105 0.08 6.83 -10.73
CA TYR A 105 1.33 6.61 -11.48
C TYR A 105 1.14 5.63 -12.63
N VAL A 106 0.54 4.45 -12.34
CA VAL A 106 0.36 3.38 -13.33
C VAL A 106 -0.55 3.84 -14.46
N ALA A 107 -1.67 4.49 -14.14
CA ALA A 107 -2.59 5.02 -15.15
C ALA A 107 -1.91 6.07 -16.02
N GLY A 108 -1.28 7.09 -15.44
CA GLY A 108 -0.57 8.12 -16.18
C GLY A 108 0.61 7.56 -17.00
N TYR A 109 1.31 6.54 -16.48
CA TYR A 109 2.35 5.85 -17.26
C TYR A 109 1.76 5.13 -18.47
N MET A 110 0.67 4.40 -18.30
CA MET A 110 0.00 3.68 -19.39
C MET A 110 -0.48 4.63 -20.48
N VAL A 111 -1.15 5.73 -20.12
CA VAL A 111 -1.62 6.74 -21.07
C VAL A 111 -0.46 7.29 -21.91
N ARG A 112 0.60 7.76 -21.27
CA ARG A 112 1.77 8.30 -21.97
C ARG A 112 2.43 7.31 -22.93
N ARG A 113 2.46 6.02 -22.58
CA ARG A 113 3.07 4.98 -23.42
C ARG A 113 2.18 4.59 -24.60
N ILE A 114 0.87 4.54 -24.39
CA ILE A 114 -0.09 4.28 -25.46
C ILE A 114 -0.10 5.43 -26.46
N GLU A 115 -0.11 6.69 -26.00
CA GLU A 115 -0.04 7.88 -26.85
C GLU A 115 1.26 7.96 -27.66
N SER A 116 2.37 7.47 -27.10
CA SER A 116 3.66 7.40 -27.80
C SER A 116 3.71 6.29 -28.88
N GLY A 117 2.65 5.48 -29.02
CA GLY A 117 2.61 4.36 -29.97
C GLY A 117 3.50 3.18 -29.57
N ASP A 118 3.93 3.11 -28.32
CA ASP A 118 4.71 1.99 -27.81
C ASP A 118 3.87 0.70 -27.79
N GLY A 119 4.47 -0.39 -28.25
CA GLY A 119 3.81 -1.70 -28.18
C GLY A 119 3.56 -2.15 -26.73
N PHE A 120 2.48 -2.92 -26.51
CA PHE A 120 2.08 -3.39 -25.17
C PHE A 120 3.21 -4.04 -24.38
N VAL A 121 4.09 -4.81 -25.00
CA VAL A 121 5.23 -5.46 -24.31
C VAL A 121 6.17 -4.42 -23.73
N ARG A 122 6.52 -3.38 -24.51
CA ARG A 122 7.39 -2.28 -24.05
C ARG A 122 6.76 -1.44 -22.96
N THR A 123 5.43 -1.38 -22.91
CA THR A 123 4.68 -0.68 -21.88
C THR A 123 4.59 -1.50 -20.60
N VAL A 124 4.31 -2.80 -20.68
CA VAL A 124 4.06 -3.66 -19.53
C VAL A 124 5.36 -4.07 -18.81
N PHE A 125 6.44 -4.32 -19.55
CA PHE A 125 7.67 -4.83 -18.96
C PHE A 125 8.30 -3.91 -17.88
N PRO A 126 8.46 -2.58 -18.10
CA PRO A 126 8.95 -1.69 -17.05
C PRO A 126 7.99 -1.60 -15.85
N LEU A 127 6.68 -1.68 -16.10
CA LEU A 127 5.69 -1.64 -15.03
C LEU A 127 5.78 -2.87 -14.12
N VAL A 128 5.96 -4.06 -14.71
CA VAL A 128 6.21 -5.30 -13.94
C VAL A 128 7.48 -5.16 -13.12
N GLY A 129 8.54 -4.54 -13.68
CA GLY A 129 9.77 -4.26 -12.94
C GLY A 129 9.56 -3.34 -11.74
N ILE A 130 8.75 -2.27 -11.90
CA ILE A 130 8.43 -1.34 -10.82
C ILE A 130 7.59 -2.02 -9.73
N VAL A 131 6.54 -2.76 -10.10
CA VAL A 131 5.71 -3.52 -9.14
C VAL A 131 6.54 -4.59 -8.44
N GLY A 132 7.45 -5.25 -9.16
CA GLY A 132 8.41 -6.20 -8.59
C GLY A 132 9.34 -5.56 -7.57
N LEU A 133 9.89 -4.37 -7.87
CA LEU A 133 10.71 -3.59 -6.94
C LEU A 133 9.93 -3.24 -5.67
N LEU A 134 8.69 -2.75 -5.82
CA LEU A 134 7.80 -2.49 -4.68
C LEU A 134 7.57 -3.76 -3.87
N GLY A 135 7.35 -4.89 -4.55
CA GLY A 135 7.22 -6.19 -3.89
C GLY A 135 8.41 -6.55 -3.03
N ILE A 136 9.63 -6.41 -3.56
CA ILE A 136 10.88 -6.68 -2.82
C ILE A 136 10.99 -5.78 -1.58
N LEU A 137 10.72 -4.47 -1.73
CA LEU A 137 10.80 -3.52 -0.62
C LEU A 137 9.75 -3.82 0.46
N LEU A 138 8.50 -4.09 0.07
CA LEU A 138 7.42 -4.42 0.99
C LEU A 138 7.65 -5.77 1.69
N MET A 139 8.26 -6.74 0.99
CA MET A 139 8.63 -8.01 1.62
C MET A 139 9.73 -7.85 2.67
N LYS A 140 10.67 -6.91 2.50
CA LYS A 140 11.65 -6.54 3.54
C LYS A 140 11.00 -5.87 4.75
N GLN A 141 9.82 -5.26 4.58
CA GLN A 141 9.00 -4.68 5.66
C GLN A 141 7.99 -5.65 6.27
N PRO A 142 8.04 -6.96 6.03
CA PRO A 142 7.03 -8.02 6.13
C PRO A 142 5.58 -7.56 5.86
N ASP A 143 5.36 -6.75 4.80
CA ASP A 143 4.06 -6.16 4.47
C ASP A 143 3.47 -6.75 3.18
N MET A 144 3.10 -8.02 3.28
CA MET A 144 2.49 -8.77 2.17
C MET A 144 1.10 -8.23 1.80
N GLY A 145 0.31 -7.77 2.78
CA GLY A 145 -1.02 -7.25 2.55
C GLY A 145 -1.01 -6.04 1.62
N THR A 146 -0.15 -5.08 1.88
CA THR A 146 0.02 -3.90 1.00
C THR A 146 0.51 -4.30 -0.39
N PHE A 147 1.42 -5.27 -0.51
CA PHE A 147 1.86 -5.75 -1.81
C PHE A 147 0.73 -6.37 -2.63
N ILE A 148 -0.12 -7.20 -2.01
CA ILE A 148 -1.30 -7.79 -2.68
C ILE A 148 -2.22 -6.69 -3.23
N VAL A 149 -2.54 -5.70 -2.41
CA VAL A 149 -3.40 -4.57 -2.82
C VAL A 149 -2.78 -3.82 -4.00
N ILE A 150 -1.50 -3.49 -3.96
CA ILE A 150 -0.78 -2.80 -5.04
C ILE A 150 -0.77 -3.66 -6.32
N ALA A 151 -0.52 -4.95 -6.20
CA ALA A 151 -0.52 -5.87 -7.34
C ALA A 151 -1.90 -5.96 -8.00
N ILE A 152 -2.97 -6.07 -7.21
CA ILE A 152 -4.35 -6.09 -7.71
C ILE A 152 -4.68 -4.77 -8.42
N ILE A 153 -4.33 -3.63 -7.84
CA ILE A 153 -4.53 -2.32 -8.44
C ILE A 153 -3.79 -2.22 -9.79
N ALA A 154 -2.51 -2.59 -9.83
CA ALA A 154 -1.71 -2.54 -11.05
C ALA A 154 -2.29 -3.47 -12.14
N LEU A 155 -2.69 -4.69 -11.78
CA LEU A 155 -3.36 -5.62 -12.68
C LEU A 155 -4.69 -5.07 -13.19
N GLY A 156 -5.50 -4.47 -12.31
CA GLY A 156 -6.77 -3.84 -12.69
C GLY A 156 -6.57 -2.73 -13.73
N ILE A 157 -5.57 -1.87 -13.54
CA ILE A 157 -5.27 -0.80 -14.50
C ILE A 157 -4.71 -1.35 -15.81
N LEU A 158 -3.87 -2.39 -15.78
CA LEU A 158 -3.42 -3.07 -16.99
C LEU A 158 -4.59 -3.63 -17.79
N TRP A 159 -5.55 -4.24 -17.11
CA TRP A 159 -6.78 -4.76 -17.73
C TRP A 159 -7.60 -3.65 -18.37
N LEU A 160 -7.88 -2.57 -17.62
CA LEU A 160 -8.63 -1.40 -18.10
C LEU A 160 -7.90 -0.68 -19.23
N GLY A 161 -6.57 -0.70 -19.25
CA GLY A 161 -5.72 -0.14 -20.31
C GLY A 161 -5.72 -0.96 -21.61
N GLY A 162 -6.51 -2.03 -21.70
CA GLY A 162 -6.67 -2.82 -22.91
C GLY A 162 -5.47 -3.70 -23.26
N VAL A 163 -4.66 -4.09 -22.29
CA VAL A 163 -3.53 -4.99 -22.50
C VAL A 163 -4.02 -6.33 -23.06
N ASN A 164 -3.32 -6.85 -24.08
CA ASN A 164 -3.65 -8.13 -24.68
C ASN A 164 -3.77 -9.22 -23.62
N TRP A 165 -4.84 -10.00 -23.70
CA TRP A 165 -5.19 -11.03 -22.73
C TRP A 165 -4.06 -12.03 -22.47
N ARG A 166 -3.27 -12.37 -23.48
CA ARG A 166 -2.13 -13.29 -23.34
C ARG A 166 -1.03 -12.69 -22.43
N ILE A 167 -0.70 -11.42 -22.64
CA ILE A 167 0.29 -10.71 -21.84
C ILE A 167 -0.24 -10.55 -20.41
N PHE A 168 -1.50 -10.16 -20.27
CA PHE A 168 -2.16 -10.03 -18.97
C PHE A 168 -2.10 -11.34 -18.18
N SER A 169 -2.45 -12.47 -18.80
CA SER A 169 -2.41 -13.80 -18.14
C SER A 169 -1.00 -14.20 -17.71
N ILE A 170 0.03 -13.86 -18.50
CA ILE A 170 1.42 -14.11 -18.13
C ILE A 170 1.80 -13.27 -16.89
N VAL A 171 1.40 -12.00 -16.83
CA VAL A 171 1.69 -11.14 -15.68
C VAL A 171 0.96 -11.64 -14.43
N VAL A 172 -0.31 -12.04 -14.55
CA VAL A 172 -1.08 -12.64 -13.45
C VAL A 172 -0.40 -13.92 -12.96
N ALA A 173 -0.02 -14.83 -13.88
CA ALA A 173 0.67 -16.05 -13.51
C ALA A 173 2.00 -15.79 -12.80
N LEU A 174 2.77 -14.78 -13.26
CA LEU A 174 4.02 -14.36 -12.62
C LEU A 174 3.78 -13.86 -11.21
N VAL A 175 2.78 -12.98 -11.00
CA VAL A 175 2.44 -12.45 -9.67
C VAL A 175 2.00 -13.59 -8.75
N MET A 176 1.17 -14.52 -9.23
CA MET A 176 0.72 -15.68 -8.46
C MET A 176 1.88 -16.61 -8.10
N LEU A 177 2.81 -16.85 -9.03
CA LEU A 177 4.01 -17.65 -8.78
C LEU A 177 4.89 -17.03 -7.69
N VAL A 178 5.16 -15.73 -7.78
CA VAL A 178 5.92 -14.98 -6.78
C VAL A 178 5.23 -15.08 -5.42
N MET A 179 3.92 -14.89 -5.35
CA MET A 179 3.15 -14.99 -4.13
C MET A 179 3.21 -16.40 -3.52
N ALA A 180 3.03 -17.44 -4.35
CA ALA A 180 3.12 -18.83 -3.92
C ALA A 180 4.52 -19.16 -3.37
N THR A 181 5.57 -18.70 -4.06
CA THR A 181 6.96 -18.88 -3.62
C THR A 181 7.20 -18.23 -2.26
N ILE A 182 6.74 -16.97 -2.08
CA ILE A 182 6.87 -16.24 -0.81
C ILE A 182 6.14 -16.95 0.33
N LEU A 183 4.95 -17.49 0.07
CA LEU A 183 4.18 -18.27 1.06
C LEU A 183 4.88 -19.57 1.40
N TYR A 184 5.40 -20.28 0.40
CA TYR A 184 6.06 -21.57 0.59
C TYR A 184 7.31 -21.46 1.49
N PHE A 185 8.14 -20.43 1.27
CA PHE A 185 9.39 -20.23 2.03
C PHE A 185 9.22 -19.48 3.36
N SER A 186 8.01 -19.15 3.79
CA SER A 186 7.78 -18.38 5.02
C SER A 186 6.79 -19.05 5.96
N ASP A 187 7.31 -19.77 6.97
CA ASP A 187 6.49 -20.45 7.99
C ASP A 187 5.54 -19.51 8.75
N MET A 188 6.00 -18.30 9.06
CA MET A 188 5.18 -17.30 9.74
C MET A 188 3.95 -16.90 8.90
N ARG A 189 4.09 -16.80 7.58
CA ARG A 189 3.00 -16.43 6.68
C ARG A 189 2.04 -17.58 6.45
N ARG A 190 2.56 -18.81 6.33
CA ARG A 190 1.74 -20.03 6.27
C ARG A 190 0.89 -20.19 7.53
N ALA A 191 1.48 -20.01 8.73
CA ALA A 191 0.75 -20.09 9.97
C ALA A 191 -0.40 -19.08 10.08
N ARG A 192 -0.18 -17.83 9.61
CA ARG A 192 -1.26 -16.82 9.55
C ARG A 192 -2.37 -17.20 8.60
N LEU A 193 -2.04 -17.75 7.43
CA LEU A 193 -3.03 -18.18 6.43
C LEU A 193 -3.86 -19.35 6.96
N LEU A 194 -3.23 -20.33 7.58
CA LEU A 194 -3.91 -21.47 8.21
C LEU A 194 -4.80 -21.04 9.40
N ALA A 195 -4.35 -20.05 10.17
CA ALA A 195 -5.16 -19.51 11.28
C ALA A 195 -6.41 -18.71 10.77
N PHE A 196 -6.44 -18.32 9.52
CA PHE A 196 -7.62 -17.70 8.90
C PHE A 196 -8.60 -18.72 8.30
N MET A 197 -8.13 -19.96 8.05
CA MET A 197 -8.93 -21.03 7.44
C MET A 197 -9.57 -21.95 8.47
N ASN A 198 -9.15 -21.90 9.74
CA ASN A 198 -9.74 -22.57 10.89
C ASN A 198 -10.53 -21.59 11.75
#